data_e8a06d74f658c4a7d188dddaa7bd7487
#
_entry.id   e8a06d74f658c4a7d188dddaa7bd7487
#
_cell.length_a   1.000
_cell.length_b   1.000
_cell.length_c   1.000
_cell.angle_alpha   90.00
_cell.angle_beta   90.00
_cell.angle_gamma   90.00
#
_symmetry.space_group_name_H-M   'P 1'
#
loop_
_entity.id
_entity.type
_entity.pdbx_description
1 polymer ?
#
loop_
_entity_poly.entity_id
_entity_poly.type
_entity_poly.pdbx_seq_one_letter_code
_entity_poly.pdbx_strand_id
1 'polypeptide(L)'
;VRKPLALAVVVGLVATTAVAYGAASSAPTRTAGTLTVGFDVPAPGFWNGRVTGTSIRNPSGFEAALSQAIAKQLGIRKVVEVRAPFGGLFSPAPKPYDFAMEEVTITSQRAKVVGFSAPYFDANQGVLIRKGLAKPASIAALKSLQLCAQSNTTGLSYIQHTLRPSKQALVYSSSSSAAFDAVEAGKCDALILDVPIVVSQNQKKRGAYGGVTGQIVTHESYGAVMEKGSKLKPFVDKAIRALKANGTVDRLQKRWLPFTKVPILK
;
A
#
# COMPACT_ATOMS: atom_id res chain seq x y z
N VAL A 1 -60.68 -6.02 66.08
CA VAL A 1 -60.59 -5.42 64.69
C VAL A 1 -59.25 -5.75 64.12
N ARG A 2 -59.15 -6.75 63.26
CA ARG A 2 -57.86 -7.11 62.55
C ARG A 2 -57.82 -6.42 61.20
N LYS A 3 -56.76 -5.64 60.93
CA LYS A 3 -56.46 -5.01 59.60
C LYS A 3 -55.78 -6.07 58.70
N PRO A 4 -56.17 -6.17 57.46
CA PRO A 4 -55.43 -7.01 56.50
C PRO A 4 -54.11 -6.36 55.99
N LEU A 5 -53.08 -7.18 55.93
CA LEU A 5 -51.77 -6.84 55.41
C LEU A 5 -51.81 -6.99 53.89
N ALA A 6 -51.59 -5.92 53.14
CA ALA A 6 -51.51 -5.95 51.67
C ALA A 6 -50.11 -6.36 51.25
N LEU A 7 -50.03 -7.49 50.54
CA LEU A 7 -48.80 -8.03 49.93
C LEU A 7 -48.56 -7.37 48.57
N ALA A 8 -47.55 -6.48 48.49
CA ALA A 8 -47.16 -5.89 47.22
C ALA A 8 -46.23 -6.85 46.46
N VAL A 9 -46.74 -7.36 45.34
CA VAL A 9 -45.91 -8.13 44.40
C VAL A 9 -45.14 -7.20 43.50
N VAL A 10 -43.80 -7.14 43.66
CA VAL A 10 -42.91 -6.42 42.77
C VAL A 10 -42.58 -7.33 41.59
N VAL A 11 -43.16 -7.05 40.43
CA VAL A 11 -42.81 -7.72 39.16
C VAL A 11 -41.52 -7.05 38.64
N GLY A 12 -40.39 -7.72 38.83
CA GLY A 12 -39.11 -7.32 38.26
C GLY A 12 -39.09 -7.50 36.74
N LEU A 13 -39.04 -6.40 36.02
CA LEU A 13 -38.85 -6.41 34.56
C LEU A 13 -37.41 -6.81 34.27
N VAL A 14 -37.15 -8.05 33.85
CA VAL A 14 -35.85 -8.49 33.37
C VAL A 14 -35.71 -7.97 31.94
N ALA A 15 -34.96 -6.86 31.78
CA ALA A 15 -34.58 -6.38 30.46
C ALA A 15 -33.53 -7.32 29.86
N THR A 16 -33.94 -8.20 28.95
CA THR A 16 -33.04 -8.99 28.12
C THR A 16 -32.39 -8.07 27.12
N THR A 17 -31.13 -7.68 27.35
CA THR A 17 -30.30 -7.03 26.34
C THR A 17 -30.05 -8.05 25.24
N ALA A 18 -30.79 -7.93 24.12
CA ALA A 18 -30.49 -8.66 22.91
C ALA A 18 -29.11 -8.17 22.41
N VAL A 19 -28.12 -9.05 22.53
CA VAL A 19 -26.81 -8.84 21.85
C VAL A 19 -27.14 -8.87 20.35
N ALA A 20 -27.11 -7.70 19.72
CA ALA A 20 -27.27 -7.61 18.28
C ALA A 20 -26.14 -8.41 17.62
N TYR A 21 -26.46 -9.62 17.17
CA TYR A 21 -25.62 -10.34 16.22
C TYR A 21 -25.44 -9.42 15.02
N GLY A 22 -24.22 -8.91 14.84
CA GLY A 22 -23.91 -7.97 13.76
C GLY A 22 -24.40 -8.54 12.44
N ALA A 23 -25.20 -7.75 11.74
CA ALA A 23 -25.67 -8.08 10.40
C ALA A 23 -24.47 -8.48 9.53
N ALA A 24 -24.62 -9.57 8.78
CA ALA A 24 -23.59 -9.99 7.82
C ALA A 24 -23.26 -8.82 6.91
N SER A 25 -21.96 -8.61 6.61
CA SER A 25 -21.51 -7.52 5.74
C SER A 25 -22.28 -7.56 4.41
N SER A 26 -22.85 -6.42 4.01
CA SER A 26 -23.46 -6.25 2.70
C SER A 26 -22.44 -5.99 1.59
N ALA A 27 -21.17 -5.92 1.91
CA ALA A 27 -20.10 -5.68 0.96
C ALA A 27 -19.94 -6.88 0.00
N PRO A 28 -20.01 -6.65 -1.33
CA PRO A 28 -20.02 -7.71 -2.34
C PRO A 28 -18.59 -8.23 -2.60
N THR A 29 -18.06 -9.02 -1.69
CA THR A 29 -16.78 -9.71 -1.84
C THR A 29 -16.89 -10.94 -2.73
N ARG A 30 -15.77 -11.38 -3.33
CA ARG A 30 -15.67 -12.59 -4.17
C ARG A 30 -16.15 -13.84 -3.44
N THR A 31 -15.80 -13.95 -2.17
CA THR A 31 -16.27 -15.00 -1.28
C THR A 31 -17.03 -14.33 -0.13
N ALA A 32 -18.31 -14.67 0.04
CA ALA A 32 -19.15 -14.08 1.07
C ALA A 32 -18.48 -14.14 2.45
N GLY A 33 -18.44 -13.01 3.16
CA GLY A 33 -17.85 -12.90 4.50
C GLY A 33 -16.32 -13.00 4.58
N THR A 34 -15.63 -13.07 3.43
CA THR A 34 -14.17 -13.11 3.35
C THR A 34 -13.68 -11.97 2.47
N LEU A 35 -12.70 -11.21 2.93
CA LEU A 35 -11.98 -10.23 2.12
C LEU A 35 -10.67 -10.84 1.63
N THR A 36 -10.51 -10.99 0.31
CA THR A 36 -9.27 -11.48 -0.30
C THR A 36 -8.44 -10.30 -0.76
N VAL A 37 -7.23 -10.17 -0.22
CA VAL A 37 -6.33 -9.03 -0.48
C VAL A 37 -5.09 -9.48 -1.24
N GLY A 38 -4.84 -8.87 -2.39
CA GLY A 38 -3.62 -9.04 -3.16
C GLY A 38 -2.45 -8.31 -2.52
N PHE A 39 -1.27 -8.94 -2.51
CA PHE A 39 -0.01 -8.36 -2.03
C PHE A 39 1.17 -8.83 -2.88
N ASP A 40 2.26 -8.08 -2.89
CA ASP A 40 3.57 -8.55 -3.37
C ASP A 40 4.67 -8.21 -2.36
N VAL A 41 5.77 -8.96 -2.43
CA VAL A 41 6.96 -8.74 -1.61
C VAL A 41 8.22 -8.96 -2.46
N PRO A 42 9.31 -8.28 -2.14
CA PRO A 42 9.56 -7.49 -0.93
C PRO A 42 8.95 -6.08 -0.97
N ALA A 43 8.24 -5.71 0.08
CA ALA A 43 7.66 -4.38 0.28
C ALA A 43 7.91 -3.93 1.73
N PRO A 44 9.17 -3.59 2.10
CA PRO A 44 9.54 -3.28 3.48
C PRO A 44 8.70 -2.15 4.07
N GLY A 45 8.12 -2.38 5.24
CA GLY A 45 7.24 -1.43 5.92
C GLY A 45 5.78 -1.48 5.46
N PHE A 46 5.49 -1.92 4.23
CA PHE A 46 4.14 -2.08 3.70
C PHE A 46 3.61 -3.50 3.91
N TRP A 47 4.37 -4.48 3.44
CA TRP A 47 4.10 -5.90 3.65
C TRP A 47 5.34 -6.60 4.21
N ASN A 48 5.21 -7.20 5.38
CA ASN A 48 6.20 -8.04 6.02
C ASN A 48 5.54 -9.36 6.39
N GLY A 49 6.32 -10.44 6.38
CA GLY A 49 5.85 -11.78 6.71
C GLY A 49 6.61 -12.84 5.93
N ARG A 50 6.29 -14.09 6.20
CA ARG A 50 6.91 -15.23 5.51
C ARG A 50 6.00 -15.72 4.40
N VAL A 51 6.44 -15.58 3.16
CA VAL A 51 5.71 -16.12 2.00
C VAL A 51 5.85 -17.64 1.94
N THR A 52 4.74 -18.32 1.68
CA THR A 52 4.67 -19.77 1.46
C THR A 52 3.68 -20.00 0.30
N GLY A 53 4.20 -20.37 -0.86
CA GLY A 53 3.41 -20.42 -2.08
C GLY A 53 2.82 -19.06 -2.44
N THR A 54 1.50 -18.98 -2.53
CA THR A 54 0.77 -17.74 -2.83
C THR A 54 0.28 -17.00 -1.59
N SER A 55 0.58 -17.47 -0.38
CA SER A 55 0.10 -16.91 0.88
C SER A 55 1.23 -16.29 1.68
N ILE A 56 0.90 -15.41 2.64
CA ILE A 56 1.82 -14.82 3.58
C ILE A 56 1.43 -15.20 5.01
N ARG A 57 2.38 -15.66 5.81
CA ARG A 57 2.18 -15.94 7.23
C ARG A 57 2.59 -14.75 8.08
N ASN A 58 1.78 -14.45 9.10
CA ASN A 58 1.97 -13.32 10.02
C ASN A 58 2.15 -11.99 9.26
N PRO A 59 1.20 -11.64 8.36
CA PRO A 59 1.28 -10.41 7.62
C PRO A 59 1.30 -9.21 8.58
N SER A 60 2.20 -8.27 8.31
CA SER A 60 2.32 -7.03 9.06
C SER A 60 2.84 -5.93 8.14
N GLY A 61 2.78 -4.67 8.59
CA GLY A 61 3.13 -3.52 7.78
C GLY A 61 1.95 -2.60 7.55
N PHE A 62 2.20 -1.50 6.87
CA PHE A 62 1.19 -0.44 6.68
C PHE A 62 -0.01 -0.94 5.89
N GLU A 63 0.20 -1.51 4.71
CA GLU A 63 -0.90 -1.97 3.86
C GLU A 63 -1.58 -3.23 4.40
N ALA A 64 -0.80 -4.14 5.02
CA ALA A 64 -1.35 -5.28 5.72
C ALA A 64 -2.29 -4.84 6.86
N ALA A 65 -1.88 -3.88 7.69
CA ALA A 65 -2.71 -3.35 8.77
C ALA A 65 -3.91 -2.52 8.26
N LEU A 66 -3.73 -1.77 7.17
CA LEU A 66 -4.82 -1.00 6.56
C LEU A 66 -5.88 -1.92 5.94
N SER A 67 -5.48 -3.02 5.29
CA SER A 67 -6.42 -4.00 4.74
C SER A 67 -7.29 -4.64 5.84
N GLN A 68 -6.71 -4.96 7.00
CA GLN A 68 -7.43 -5.44 8.17
C GLN A 68 -8.40 -4.37 8.73
N ALA A 69 -7.96 -3.10 8.77
CA ALA A 69 -8.82 -2.00 9.20
C ALA A 69 -9.99 -1.78 8.23
N ILE A 70 -9.77 -1.90 6.92
CA ILE A 70 -10.83 -1.86 5.90
C ILE A 70 -11.81 -3.00 6.11
N ALA A 71 -11.34 -4.24 6.29
CA ALA A 71 -12.19 -5.40 6.56
C ALA A 71 -13.09 -5.16 7.78
N LYS A 72 -12.52 -4.63 8.87
CA LYS A 72 -13.28 -4.27 10.08
C LYS A 72 -14.37 -3.23 9.80
N GLN A 73 -14.08 -2.19 9.00
CA GLN A 73 -15.06 -1.18 8.60
C GLN A 73 -16.20 -1.78 7.75
N LEU A 74 -15.90 -2.82 6.99
CA LEU A 74 -16.87 -3.55 6.17
C LEU A 74 -17.65 -4.61 6.97
N GLY A 75 -17.35 -4.82 8.26
CA GLY A 75 -17.95 -5.89 9.08
C GLY A 75 -17.47 -7.29 8.69
N ILE A 76 -16.34 -7.40 7.99
CA ILE A 76 -15.76 -8.67 7.55
C ILE A 76 -14.70 -9.11 8.56
N ARG A 77 -14.83 -10.33 9.10
CA ARG A 77 -13.91 -10.86 10.10
C ARG A 77 -12.75 -11.66 9.51
N LYS A 78 -12.94 -12.24 8.33
CA LYS A 78 -11.95 -13.08 7.69
C LYS A 78 -11.25 -12.32 6.57
N VAL A 79 -9.93 -12.17 6.68
CA VAL A 79 -9.06 -11.64 5.61
C VAL A 79 -8.16 -12.78 5.16
N VAL A 80 -7.99 -12.91 3.86
CA VAL A 80 -7.09 -13.86 3.22
C VAL A 80 -6.19 -13.08 2.27
N GLU A 81 -4.90 -13.23 2.42
CA GLU A 81 -3.91 -12.58 1.57
C GLU A 81 -3.45 -13.56 0.48
N VAL A 82 -3.41 -13.08 -0.77
CA VAL A 82 -2.98 -13.85 -1.94
C VAL A 82 -1.91 -13.07 -2.70
N ARG A 83 -0.85 -13.77 -3.10
CA ARG A 83 0.21 -13.12 -3.86
C ARG A 83 -0.28 -12.69 -5.25
N ALA A 84 -0.04 -11.42 -5.56
CA ALA A 84 -0.45 -10.77 -6.79
C ALA A 84 0.71 -9.91 -7.30
N PRO A 85 1.64 -10.47 -8.09
CA PRO A 85 2.83 -9.74 -8.54
C PRO A 85 2.48 -8.43 -9.24
N PHE A 86 3.19 -7.35 -8.89
CA PHE A 86 2.93 -5.97 -9.33
C PHE A 86 2.70 -5.85 -10.85
N GLY A 87 3.53 -6.55 -11.67
CA GLY A 87 3.39 -6.52 -13.13
C GLY A 87 2.06 -7.09 -13.65
N GLY A 88 1.41 -7.96 -12.88
CA GLY A 88 0.11 -8.57 -13.23
C GLY A 88 -1.12 -7.76 -12.85
N LEU A 89 -0.95 -6.72 -12.03
CA LEU A 89 -2.08 -5.91 -11.53
C LEU A 89 -2.88 -5.26 -12.64
N PHE A 90 -2.21 -4.83 -13.71
CA PHE A 90 -2.80 -4.09 -14.83
C PHE A 90 -3.23 -4.98 -16.01
N SER A 91 -3.18 -6.31 -15.85
CA SER A 91 -3.76 -7.23 -16.81
C SER A 91 -5.29 -7.08 -16.85
N PRO A 92 -5.95 -7.20 -18.02
CA PRO A 92 -7.41 -7.22 -18.11
C PRO A 92 -8.05 -8.51 -17.61
N ALA A 93 -7.26 -9.54 -17.29
CA ALA A 93 -7.74 -10.83 -16.78
C ALA A 93 -8.46 -10.65 -15.42
N PRO A 94 -9.42 -11.55 -15.09
CA PRO A 94 -10.06 -11.58 -13.78
C PRO A 94 -9.02 -11.67 -12.66
N LYS A 95 -9.28 -10.95 -11.55
CA LYS A 95 -8.37 -10.89 -10.41
C LYS A 95 -8.70 -11.99 -9.39
N PRO A 96 -7.69 -12.65 -8.79
CA PRO A 96 -7.92 -13.65 -7.75
C PRO A 96 -8.22 -13.02 -6.37
N TYR A 97 -8.34 -11.70 -6.27
CA TYR A 97 -8.54 -10.92 -5.05
C TYR A 97 -9.71 -9.95 -5.19
N ASP A 98 -10.22 -9.47 -4.07
CA ASP A 98 -11.22 -8.39 -4.01
C ASP A 98 -10.59 -7.03 -4.34
N PHE A 99 -9.42 -6.78 -3.76
CA PHE A 99 -8.51 -5.70 -4.14
C PHE A 99 -7.06 -6.08 -3.79
N ALA A 100 -6.10 -5.42 -4.45
CA ALA A 100 -4.67 -5.51 -4.11
C ALA A 100 -4.15 -4.17 -3.59
N MET A 101 -3.23 -4.22 -2.63
CA MET A 101 -2.49 -3.07 -2.11
C MET A 101 -1.00 -3.35 -2.26
N GLU A 102 -0.32 -2.57 -3.10
CA GLU A 102 1.08 -2.81 -3.51
C GLU A 102 1.73 -1.48 -3.91
N GLU A 103 1.54 -0.45 -3.08
CA GLU A 103 2.08 0.90 -3.31
C GLU A 103 1.73 1.44 -4.71
N VAL A 104 0.48 1.20 -5.16
CA VAL A 104 0.08 1.45 -6.54
C VAL A 104 -0.38 2.88 -6.74
N THR A 105 0.43 3.68 -7.42
CA THR A 105 0.03 5.03 -7.84
C THR A 105 -1.19 5.02 -8.74
N ILE A 106 -2.19 5.80 -8.40
CA ILE A 106 -3.38 6.06 -9.22
C ILE A 106 -2.94 6.92 -10.42
N THR A 107 -3.10 6.39 -11.63
CA THR A 107 -2.90 7.15 -12.87
C THR A 107 -4.08 7.01 -13.81
N SER A 108 -4.31 8.01 -14.66
CA SER A 108 -5.38 7.97 -15.67
C SER A 108 -5.20 6.80 -16.64
N GLN A 109 -3.96 6.44 -16.97
CA GLN A 109 -3.66 5.32 -17.85
C GLN A 109 -4.03 3.98 -17.19
N ARG A 110 -3.62 3.75 -15.93
CA ARG A 110 -3.98 2.54 -15.18
C ARG A 110 -5.47 2.45 -14.93
N ALA A 111 -6.13 3.59 -14.65
CA ALA A 111 -7.58 3.65 -14.44
C ALA A 111 -8.41 3.31 -15.68
N LYS A 112 -7.82 3.23 -16.89
CA LYS A 112 -8.51 2.71 -18.08
C LYS A 112 -8.77 1.21 -17.99
N VAL A 113 -7.88 0.46 -17.35
CA VAL A 113 -7.91 -1.02 -17.33
C VAL A 113 -8.27 -1.63 -15.98
N VAL A 114 -8.06 -0.92 -14.87
CA VAL A 114 -8.43 -1.38 -13.51
C VAL A 114 -9.27 -0.35 -12.77
N GLY A 115 -9.93 -0.78 -11.68
CA GLY A 115 -10.56 0.10 -10.71
C GLY A 115 -9.55 0.50 -9.62
N PHE A 116 -9.69 1.72 -9.09
CA PHE A 116 -8.95 2.19 -7.93
C PHE A 116 -9.89 2.59 -6.82
N SER A 117 -9.48 2.35 -5.58
CA SER A 117 -10.13 2.94 -4.41
C SER A 117 -9.89 4.47 -4.32
N ALA A 118 -10.54 5.12 -3.35
CA ALA A 118 -10.09 6.41 -2.85
C ALA A 118 -8.62 6.33 -2.41
N PRO A 119 -7.83 7.44 -2.54
CA PRO A 119 -6.43 7.45 -2.18
C PRO A 119 -6.23 7.27 -0.66
N TYR A 120 -5.26 6.41 -0.29
CA TYR A 120 -4.94 6.13 1.10
C TYR A 120 -3.55 6.61 1.54
N PHE A 121 -2.65 6.93 0.59
CA PHE A 121 -1.28 7.35 0.87
C PHE A 121 -0.81 8.33 -0.22
N ASP A 122 -0.04 9.36 0.17
CA ASP A 122 0.56 10.29 -0.79
C ASP A 122 2.06 9.99 -0.92
N ALA A 123 2.55 9.91 -2.14
CA ALA A 123 3.93 9.58 -2.47
C ALA A 123 4.55 10.57 -3.45
N ASN A 124 5.87 10.61 -3.45
CA ASN A 124 6.69 11.26 -4.46
C ASN A 124 7.75 10.27 -4.94
N GLN A 125 8.46 10.55 -6.02
CA GLN A 125 9.57 9.74 -6.47
C GLN A 125 10.82 10.04 -5.65
N GLY A 126 11.49 9.00 -5.17
CA GLY A 126 12.75 9.06 -4.42
C GLY A 126 13.94 8.70 -5.32
N VAL A 127 15.11 9.20 -4.96
CA VAL A 127 16.37 8.91 -5.66
C VAL A 127 17.31 8.19 -4.70
N LEU A 128 17.52 6.90 -4.91
CA LEU A 128 18.48 6.06 -4.18
C LEU A 128 19.75 5.93 -5.02
N ILE A 129 20.90 6.29 -4.45
CA ILE A 129 22.18 6.26 -5.17
C ILE A 129 23.06 5.09 -4.70
N ARG A 130 23.92 4.59 -5.60
CA ARG A 130 24.93 3.60 -5.27
C ARG A 130 25.95 4.14 -4.27
N LYS A 131 26.58 3.24 -3.54
CA LYS A 131 27.65 3.58 -2.61
C LYS A 131 28.82 4.25 -3.37
N GLY A 132 29.41 5.25 -2.73
CA GLY A 132 30.55 5.98 -3.28
C GLY A 132 30.23 7.02 -4.36
N LEU A 133 28.98 7.13 -4.81
CA LEU A 133 28.57 8.20 -5.70
C LEU A 133 28.39 9.51 -4.92
N ALA A 134 28.92 10.61 -5.46
CA ALA A 134 28.62 11.95 -4.96
C ALA A 134 27.10 12.23 -5.09
N LYS A 135 26.50 12.81 -4.06
CA LYS A 135 25.05 13.09 -4.07
C LYS A 135 24.71 14.11 -5.14
N PRO A 136 23.84 13.79 -6.11
CA PRO A 136 23.39 14.76 -7.09
C PRO A 136 22.70 15.94 -6.39
N ALA A 137 23.11 17.15 -6.77
CA ALA A 137 22.59 18.38 -6.15
C ALA A 137 21.25 18.83 -6.72
N SER A 138 20.85 18.31 -7.89
CA SER A 138 19.64 18.73 -8.60
C SER A 138 19.06 17.61 -9.46
N ILE A 139 17.82 17.81 -9.91
CA ILE A 139 17.18 16.94 -10.92
C ILE A 139 18.00 16.94 -12.22
N ALA A 140 18.54 18.07 -12.62
CA ALA A 140 19.36 18.18 -13.82
C ALA A 140 20.63 17.30 -13.75
N ALA A 141 21.25 17.18 -12.58
CA ALA A 141 22.41 16.31 -12.36
C ALA A 141 22.12 14.82 -12.56
N LEU A 142 20.86 14.39 -12.44
CA LEU A 142 20.48 13.00 -12.68
C LEU A 142 20.59 12.62 -14.17
N LYS A 143 20.55 13.58 -15.10
CA LYS A 143 20.52 13.30 -16.54
C LYS A 143 21.82 12.67 -17.07
N SER A 144 22.93 12.88 -16.40
CA SER A 144 24.23 12.29 -16.78
C SER A 144 24.49 10.91 -16.18
N LEU A 145 23.66 10.47 -15.22
CA LEU A 145 23.83 9.21 -14.50
C LEU A 145 23.29 8.04 -15.29
N GLN A 146 23.84 6.84 -15.04
CA GLN A 146 23.20 5.59 -15.43
C GLN A 146 22.08 5.31 -14.46
N LEU A 147 20.82 5.55 -14.88
CA LEU A 147 19.65 5.32 -14.06
C LEU A 147 19.13 3.89 -14.20
N CYS A 148 18.48 3.40 -13.15
CA CYS A 148 17.63 2.21 -13.23
C CYS A 148 16.24 2.45 -12.66
N ALA A 149 15.30 1.59 -13.07
CA ALA A 149 13.91 1.61 -12.61
C ALA A 149 13.31 0.21 -12.68
N GLN A 150 12.25 0.00 -11.94
CA GLN A 150 11.38 -1.16 -12.12
C GLN A 150 10.39 -0.90 -13.26
N SER A 151 10.12 -1.92 -14.08
CA SER A 151 9.13 -1.83 -15.15
C SER A 151 7.72 -1.53 -14.61
N ASN A 152 6.90 -0.91 -15.46
CA ASN A 152 5.50 -0.55 -15.15
C ASN A 152 5.34 0.45 -13.98
N THR A 153 6.41 1.09 -13.49
CA THR A 153 6.35 2.10 -12.44
C THR A 153 6.22 3.51 -12.99
N THR A 154 5.72 4.42 -12.17
CA THR A 154 5.70 5.86 -12.48
C THR A 154 7.10 6.46 -12.46
N GLY A 155 8.03 5.90 -11.68
CA GLY A 155 9.45 6.25 -11.71
C GLY A 155 10.09 6.00 -13.08
N LEU A 156 9.83 4.84 -13.71
CA LEU A 156 10.28 4.59 -15.08
C LEU A 156 9.66 5.59 -16.07
N SER A 157 8.36 5.81 -15.95
CA SER A 157 7.66 6.80 -16.81
C SER A 157 8.25 8.20 -16.66
N TYR A 158 8.57 8.62 -15.43
CA TYR A 158 9.23 9.90 -15.16
C TYR A 158 10.60 9.98 -15.85
N ILE A 159 11.43 8.93 -15.75
CA ILE A 159 12.74 8.88 -16.43
C ILE A 159 12.57 9.05 -17.94
N GLN A 160 11.66 8.28 -18.54
CA GLN A 160 11.50 8.22 -20.01
C GLN A 160 10.87 9.48 -20.61
N HIS A 161 9.87 10.04 -19.93
CA HIS A 161 9.04 11.09 -20.54
C HIS A 161 9.33 12.50 -20.00
N THR A 162 9.83 12.61 -18.76
CA THR A 162 10.07 13.91 -18.11
C THR A 162 11.55 14.22 -17.98
N LEU A 163 12.31 13.35 -17.32
CA LEU A 163 13.73 13.58 -17.07
C LEU A 163 14.56 13.50 -18.35
N ARG A 164 14.33 12.48 -19.18
CA ARG A 164 15.01 12.23 -20.46
C ARG A 164 16.53 12.30 -20.34
N PRO A 165 17.16 11.36 -19.59
CA PRO A 165 18.59 11.34 -19.38
C PRO A 165 19.34 11.02 -20.67
N SER A 166 20.65 11.33 -20.72
CA SER A 166 21.50 11.04 -21.86
C SER A 166 21.74 9.55 -22.12
N LYS A 167 21.62 8.74 -21.07
CA LYS A 167 21.75 7.28 -21.14
C LYS A 167 20.37 6.62 -20.96
N GLN A 168 20.10 5.58 -21.72
CA GLN A 168 18.89 4.78 -21.52
C GLN A 168 18.93 4.12 -20.14
N ALA A 169 17.80 4.19 -19.42
CA ALA A 169 17.66 3.54 -18.11
C ALA A 169 17.71 2.01 -18.22
N LEU A 170 18.37 1.37 -17.26
CA LEU A 170 18.29 -0.09 -17.09
C LEU A 170 16.96 -0.43 -16.43
N VAL A 171 16.16 -1.25 -17.09
CA VAL A 171 14.81 -1.61 -16.66
C VAL A 171 14.77 -3.05 -16.12
N TYR A 172 14.29 -3.22 -14.91
CA TYR A 172 14.16 -4.51 -14.23
C TYR A 172 12.68 -4.90 -14.11
N SER A 173 12.34 -6.08 -14.63
CA SER A 173 10.94 -6.47 -14.84
C SER A 173 10.32 -7.32 -13.72
N SER A 174 11.13 -8.01 -12.91
CA SER A 174 10.62 -9.02 -11.99
C SER A 174 10.06 -8.46 -10.67
N SER A 175 10.78 -7.52 -10.08
CA SER A 175 10.40 -6.84 -8.83
C SER A 175 11.33 -5.67 -8.56
N SER A 176 11.01 -4.87 -7.55
CA SER A 176 11.91 -3.82 -7.05
C SER A 176 13.25 -4.37 -6.57
N SER A 177 13.30 -5.63 -6.08
CA SER A 177 14.55 -6.28 -5.62
C SER A 177 15.66 -6.22 -6.66
N ALA A 178 15.37 -6.61 -7.91
CA ALA A 178 16.39 -6.66 -8.96
C ALA A 178 16.98 -5.25 -9.26
N ALA A 179 16.14 -4.21 -9.18
CA ALA A 179 16.60 -2.83 -9.34
C ALA A 179 17.47 -2.39 -8.15
N PHE A 180 17.11 -2.77 -6.93
CA PHE A 180 17.92 -2.51 -5.73
C PHE A 180 19.28 -3.23 -5.77
N ASP A 181 19.28 -4.51 -6.16
CA ASP A 181 20.51 -5.31 -6.29
C ASP A 181 21.43 -4.74 -7.38
N ALA A 182 20.87 -4.16 -8.44
CA ALA A 182 21.65 -3.49 -9.48
C ALA A 182 22.34 -2.20 -8.97
N VAL A 183 21.65 -1.41 -8.12
CA VAL A 183 22.29 -0.23 -7.46
C VAL A 183 23.38 -0.67 -6.51
N GLU A 184 23.13 -1.72 -5.70
CA GLU A 184 24.10 -2.26 -4.74
C GLU A 184 25.35 -2.79 -5.44
N ALA A 185 25.18 -3.46 -6.58
CA ALA A 185 26.25 -3.99 -7.43
C ALA A 185 26.95 -2.91 -8.29
N GLY A 186 26.52 -1.65 -8.24
CA GLY A 186 27.07 -0.56 -9.03
C GLY A 186 26.77 -0.65 -10.54
N LYS A 187 25.80 -1.46 -10.96
CA LYS A 187 25.38 -1.57 -12.38
C LYS A 187 24.65 -0.30 -12.83
N CYS A 188 24.02 0.42 -11.93
CA CYS A 188 23.47 1.75 -12.17
C CYS A 188 23.87 2.69 -11.02
N ASP A 189 23.93 3.98 -11.36
CA ASP A 189 24.33 5.05 -10.44
C ASP A 189 23.19 5.40 -9.47
N ALA A 190 21.94 5.39 -9.96
CA ALA A 190 20.77 5.70 -9.15
C ALA A 190 19.51 4.97 -9.62
N LEU A 191 18.66 4.65 -8.64
CA LEU A 191 17.29 4.12 -8.83
C LEU A 191 16.29 5.25 -8.55
N ILE A 192 15.35 5.45 -9.46
CA ILE A 192 14.16 6.28 -9.23
C ILE A 192 12.98 5.36 -8.96
N LEU A 193 12.46 5.43 -7.75
CA LEU A 193 11.29 4.69 -7.27
C LEU A 193 10.69 5.47 -6.10
N ASP A 194 9.46 5.17 -5.73
CA ASP A 194 8.71 5.92 -4.73
C ASP A 194 9.48 6.09 -3.40
N VAL A 195 9.43 7.30 -2.83
CA VAL A 195 10.13 7.66 -1.59
C VAL A 195 9.97 6.63 -0.49
N PRO A 196 8.74 6.17 -0.13
CA PRO A 196 8.59 5.22 0.95
C PRO A 196 9.31 3.90 0.69
N ILE A 197 9.37 3.44 -0.55
CA ILE A 197 10.02 2.18 -0.94
C ILE A 197 11.54 2.31 -0.83
N VAL A 198 12.13 3.35 -1.42
CA VAL A 198 13.61 3.54 -1.38
C VAL A 198 14.11 3.83 0.03
N VAL A 199 13.34 4.57 0.84
CA VAL A 199 13.69 4.84 2.26
C VAL A 199 13.65 3.56 3.07
N SER A 200 12.58 2.77 2.97
CA SER A 200 12.44 1.51 3.70
C SER A 200 13.53 0.51 3.33
N GLN A 201 13.87 0.40 2.05
CA GLN A 201 14.95 -0.48 1.60
C GLN A 201 16.32 0.00 2.08
N ASN A 202 16.60 1.31 2.02
CA ASN A 202 17.85 1.87 2.51
C ASN A 202 18.02 1.67 4.02
N GLN A 203 16.93 1.74 4.80
CA GLN A 203 16.94 1.44 6.22
C GLN A 203 17.16 -0.05 6.51
N LYS A 204 16.53 -0.93 5.71
CA LYS A 204 16.67 -2.39 5.84
C LYS A 204 18.10 -2.87 5.54
N LYS A 205 18.73 -2.32 4.49
CA LYS A 205 20.10 -2.66 4.06
C LYS A 205 21.06 -1.49 4.33
N ARG A 206 21.21 -1.13 5.60
CA ARG A 206 22.11 -0.01 6.00
C ARG A 206 23.53 -0.21 5.50
N GLY A 207 24.08 0.81 4.83
CA GLY A 207 25.45 0.81 4.30
C GLY A 207 25.63 0.11 2.95
N ALA A 208 24.57 -0.51 2.38
CA ALA A 208 24.61 -1.08 1.04
C ALA A 208 24.57 -0.01 -0.06
N TYR A 209 23.93 1.12 0.23
CA TYR A 209 23.73 2.23 -0.73
C TYR A 209 24.44 3.50 -0.28
N GLY A 210 24.54 4.49 -1.18
CA GLY A 210 24.98 5.85 -0.87
C GLY A 210 23.90 6.69 -0.18
N GLY A 211 22.70 6.12 -0.03
CA GLY A 211 21.54 6.68 0.63
C GLY A 211 20.50 7.26 -0.33
N VAL A 212 19.37 7.68 0.24
CA VAL A 212 18.33 8.43 -0.48
C VAL A 212 18.77 9.89 -0.52
N THR A 213 19.07 10.39 -1.71
CA THR A 213 19.65 11.74 -1.86
C THR A 213 18.59 12.82 -1.88
N GLY A 214 17.37 12.50 -2.31
CA GLY A 214 16.27 13.45 -2.33
C GLY A 214 15.01 12.88 -2.93
N GLN A 215 13.95 13.69 -2.95
CA GLN A 215 12.68 13.38 -3.60
C GLN A 215 12.38 14.36 -4.73
N ILE A 216 11.73 13.85 -5.75
CA ILE A 216 11.15 14.57 -6.87
C ILE A 216 9.66 14.67 -6.60
N VAL A 217 9.13 15.89 -6.53
CA VAL A 217 7.70 16.12 -6.23
C VAL A 217 6.88 15.76 -7.47
N THR A 218 6.12 14.68 -7.36
CA THR A 218 5.26 14.16 -8.44
C THR A 218 3.79 14.16 -8.06
N HIS A 219 3.46 14.48 -6.79
CA HIS A 219 2.07 14.51 -6.28
C HIS A 219 1.28 13.23 -6.54
N GLU A 220 1.94 12.10 -6.36
CA GLU A 220 1.33 10.79 -6.54
C GLU A 220 0.54 10.36 -5.31
N SER A 221 -0.50 9.55 -5.54
CA SER A 221 -1.26 8.92 -4.45
C SER A 221 -1.50 7.46 -4.74
N TYR A 222 -1.42 6.61 -3.70
CA TYR A 222 -1.73 5.17 -3.83
C TYR A 222 -3.21 4.89 -3.64
N GLY A 223 -3.72 3.94 -4.44
CA GLY A 223 -5.04 3.37 -4.31
C GLY A 223 -5.02 1.85 -4.37
N ALA A 224 -5.95 1.21 -3.67
CA ALA A 224 -6.16 -0.22 -3.80
C ALA A 224 -6.68 -0.54 -5.21
N VAL A 225 -6.05 -1.51 -5.87
CA VAL A 225 -6.39 -1.95 -7.22
C VAL A 225 -7.46 -3.03 -7.17
N MET A 226 -8.46 -2.93 -7.99
CA MET A 226 -9.54 -3.92 -8.14
C MET A 226 -9.95 -4.09 -9.60
N GLU A 227 -10.79 -5.05 -9.88
CA GLU A 227 -11.35 -5.19 -11.22
C GLU A 227 -12.06 -3.90 -11.65
N LYS A 228 -11.98 -3.58 -12.94
CA LYS A 228 -12.70 -2.45 -13.51
C LYS A 228 -14.22 -2.63 -13.31
N GLY A 229 -14.87 -1.64 -12.72
CA GLY A 229 -16.29 -1.71 -12.42
C GLY A 229 -16.68 -2.53 -11.17
N SER A 230 -15.69 -2.89 -10.32
CA SER A 230 -15.95 -3.63 -9.09
C SER A 230 -17.04 -2.98 -8.24
N LYS A 231 -18.08 -3.77 -7.90
CA LYS A 231 -19.17 -3.35 -7.00
C LYS A 231 -18.70 -3.12 -5.57
N LEU A 232 -17.53 -3.64 -5.19
CA LEU A 232 -16.93 -3.44 -3.88
C LEU A 232 -16.34 -2.02 -3.71
N LYS A 233 -15.98 -1.35 -4.82
CA LYS A 233 -15.32 -0.04 -4.79
C LYS A 233 -15.99 1.00 -3.87
N PRO A 234 -17.30 1.29 -3.93
CA PRO A 234 -17.92 2.31 -3.08
C PRO A 234 -17.82 1.98 -1.59
N PHE A 235 -17.81 0.70 -1.22
CA PHE A 235 -17.64 0.25 0.16
C PHE A 235 -16.20 0.48 0.65
N VAL A 236 -15.20 0.13 -0.15
CA VAL A 236 -13.78 0.36 0.16
C VAL A 236 -13.49 1.86 0.23
N ASP A 237 -14.01 2.65 -0.69
CA ASP A 237 -13.87 4.11 -0.68
C ASP A 237 -14.43 4.74 0.61
N LYS A 238 -15.62 4.30 1.03
CA LYS A 238 -16.25 4.75 2.29
C LYS A 238 -15.38 4.36 3.49
N ALA A 239 -14.88 3.12 3.52
CA ALA A 239 -14.01 2.63 4.60
C ALA A 239 -12.71 3.43 4.69
N ILE A 240 -12.02 3.66 3.56
CA ILE A 240 -10.77 4.45 3.53
C ILE A 240 -11.03 5.88 4.00
N ARG A 241 -12.07 6.54 3.52
CA ARG A 241 -12.41 7.90 3.98
C ARG A 241 -12.68 7.96 5.48
N ALA A 242 -13.40 6.99 6.02
CA ALA A 242 -13.67 6.91 7.47
C ALA A 242 -12.38 6.68 8.27
N LEU A 243 -11.48 5.80 7.80
CA LEU A 243 -10.18 5.51 8.44
C LEU A 243 -9.21 6.70 8.36
N LYS A 244 -9.27 7.51 7.30
CA LYS A 244 -8.55 8.79 7.22
C LYS A 244 -9.14 9.80 8.21
N ALA A 245 -10.44 10.00 8.20
CA ALA A 245 -11.13 10.99 9.05
C ALA A 245 -10.94 10.73 10.56
N ASN A 246 -10.86 9.46 11.00
CA ASN A 246 -10.62 9.10 12.40
C ASN A 246 -9.13 8.98 12.77
N GLY A 247 -8.21 9.35 11.87
CA GLY A 247 -6.76 9.31 12.07
C GLY A 247 -6.15 7.92 12.10
N THR A 248 -6.88 6.86 11.71
CA THR A 248 -6.31 5.50 11.70
C THR A 248 -5.21 5.35 10.67
N VAL A 249 -5.39 5.90 9.46
CA VAL A 249 -4.37 5.86 8.41
C VAL A 249 -3.08 6.51 8.90
N ASP A 250 -3.14 7.70 9.51
CA ASP A 250 -1.97 8.42 10.03
C ASP A 250 -1.25 7.64 11.14
N ARG A 251 -2.01 7.00 12.06
CA ARG A 251 -1.42 6.16 13.10
C ARG A 251 -0.70 4.95 12.52
N LEU A 252 -1.28 4.31 11.49
CA LEU A 252 -0.65 3.18 10.80
C LEU A 252 0.61 3.60 10.04
N GLN A 253 0.57 4.74 9.35
CA GLN A 253 1.75 5.30 8.68
C GLN A 253 2.89 5.53 9.69
N LYS A 254 2.63 6.25 10.79
CA LYS A 254 3.61 6.52 11.84
C LYS A 254 4.18 5.25 12.46
N ARG A 255 3.38 4.21 12.59
CA ARG A 255 3.80 2.92 13.18
C ARG A 255 4.73 2.13 12.27
N TRP A 256 4.39 2.06 10.99
CA TRP A 256 5.03 1.13 10.06
C TRP A 256 6.04 1.78 9.13
N LEU A 257 5.89 3.07 8.87
CA LEU A 257 6.67 3.85 7.93
C LEU A 257 7.31 5.07 8.63
N PRO A 258 8.31 4.84 9.51
CA PRO A 258 8.98 5.92 10.23
C PRO A 258 9.91 6.67 9.27
N PHE A 259 9.35 7.52 8.42
CA PHE A 259 10.15 8.25 7.44
C PHE A 259 10.89 9.41 8.06
N THR A 260 12.18 9.46 7.76
CA THR A 260 12.96 10.70 7.87
C THR A 260 12.54 11.66 6.76
N LYS A 261 12.61 12.94 7.03
CA LYS A 261 12.36 13.99 6.06
C LYS A 261 13.36 13.86 4.89
N VAL A 262 12.87 13.49 3.70
CA VAL A 262 13.69 13.43 2.48
C VAL A 262 13.70 14.82 1.84
N PRO A 263 14.87 15.43 1.57
CA PRO A 263 14.93 16.75 0.95
C PRO A 263 14.35 16.73 -0.47
N ILE A 264 13.80 17.87 -0.89
CA ILE A 264 13.32 18.02 -2.28
C ILE A 264 14.53 18.33 -3.18
N LEU A 265 14.69 17.56 -4.24
CA LEU A 265 15.60 17.89 -5.34
C LEU A 265 14.97 18.96 -6.22
N LYS A 266 15.74 20.00 -6.53
CA LYS A 266 15.32 21.12 -7.38
C LYS A 266 15.89 20.99 -8.79
#